data_3ea0666f21c8aada99742611bf296e29
#
_entry.id   3ea0666f21c8aada99742611bf296e29
#
_cell.length_a   1.000
_cell.length_b   1.000
_cell.length_c   1.000
_cell.angle_alpha   90.00
_cell.angle_beta   90.00
_cell.angle_gamma   90.00
#
_symmetry.space_group_name_H-M   'P 1'
#
loop_
_entity.id
_entity.type
_entity.pdbx_description
1 polymer ?
#
loop_
_entity_poly.entity_id
_entity_poly.type
_entity_poly.pdbx_seq_one_letter_code
_entity_poly.pdbx_strand_id
1 'polypeptide(L)'
;GFTNEGGAEGKICFLQNITGLWILQKLMGEWAEAGQCTDYDVLIPAAEEAQFASVIDVDDAQFTSPVNMADTIVSYCRESGQQVPQTQGEFVKCVLLSLAERYKKGIEGLNRLLPRPVTKLQIIGGGSQNRYLNRLTAQATGLQVAAGPVEATAIGNIRAQMQLVARP
;
A
#
# COMPACT_ATOMS: atom_id res chain seq x y z
N GLY A 1 -3.38 -1.00 -15.58
CA GLY A 1 -4.74 -0.61 -16.02
C GLY A 1 -5.80 -1.06 -15.04
N PHE A 2 -7.06 -0.67 -15.30
CA PHE A 2 -8.22 -1.16 -14.55
C PHE A 2 -8.76 -2.42 -15.20
N THR A 3 -9.32 -3.32 -14.37
CA THR A 3 -9.95 -4.58 -14.78
C THR A 3 -11.32 -4.73 -14.14
N ASN A 4 -12.18 -5.56 -14.75
CA ASN A 4 -13.47 -5.95 -14.22
C ASN A 4 -13.40 -7.41 -13.77
N GLU A 5 -13.83 -7.66 -12.54
CA GLU A 5 -13.92 -9.01 -11.98
C GLU A 5 -15.32 -9.30 -11.45
N GLY A 6 -15.76 -10.55 -11.55
CA GLY A 6 -17.04 -10.97 -10.99
C GLY A 6 -17.04 -10.90 -9.47
N GLY A 7 -18.02 -10.19 -8.92
CA GLY A 7 -18.27 -10.10 -7.48
C GLY A 7 -19.47 -10.93 -7.05
N ALA A 8 -19.74 -10.96 -5.75
CA ALA A 8 -20.91 -11.60 -5.20
C ALA A 8 -22.20 -10.93 -5.70
N GLU A 9 -23.30 -11.71 -5.74
CA GLU A 9 -24.64 -11.22 -6.11
C GLU A 9 -24.74 -10.65 -7.55
N GLY A 10 -23.89 -11.14 -8.47
CA GLY A 10 -23.86 -10.67 -9.85
C GLY A 10 -23.30 -9.26 -10.04
N LYS A 11 -22.67 -8.70 -9.01
CA LYS A 11 -21.99 -7.40 -9.08
C LYS A 11 -20.66 -7.54 -9.82
N ILE A 12 -20.20 -6.46 -10.43
CA ILE A 12 -18.89 -6.36 -11.04
C ILE A 12 -18.03 -5.49 -10.15
N CYS A 13 -16.84 -6.02 -9.79
CA CYS A 13 -15.81 -5.27 -9.11
C CYS A 13 -14.93 -4.61 -10.16
N PHE A 14 -14.87 -3.28 -10.16
CA PHE A 14 -13.93 -2.51 -10.98
C PHE A 14 -12.69 -2.23 -10.14
N LEU A 15 -11.54 -2.75 -10.53
CA LEU A 15 -10.34 -2.76 -9.71
C LEU A 15 -9.06 -2.44 -10.50
N GLN A 16 -8.05 -2.05 -9.79
CA GLN A 16 -6.70 -1.87 -10.27
C GLN A 16 -5.72 -2.54 -9.31
N ASN A 17 -4.85 -3.39 -9.85
CA ASN A 17 -3.74 -3.93 -9.07
C ASN A 17 -2.67 -2.85 -8.87
N ILE A 18 -2.22 -2.71 -7.64
CA ILE A 18 -1.14 -1.80 -7.23
C ILE A 18 -0.14 -2.63 -6.43
N THR A 19 1.14 -2.43 -6.70
CA THR A 19 2.21 -3.00 -5.87
C THR A 19 1.99 -2.56 -4.43
N GLY A 20 1.81 -3.53 -3.53
CA GLY A 20 1.50 -3.26 -2.13
C GLY A 20 2.77 -3.13 -1.29
N LEU A 21 2.71 -3.67 -0.07
CA LEU A 21 3.84 -3.65 0.88
C LEU A 21 5.01 -4.57 0.50
N TRP A 22 5.00 -5.15 -0.71
CA TRP A 22 6.06 -6.04 -1.22
C TRP A 22 7.45 -5.41 -1.14
N ILE A 23 7.60 -4.12 -1.55
CA ILE A 23 8.87 -3.40 -1.49
C ILE A 23 9.39 -3.35 -0.04
N LEU A 24 8.52 -3.03 0.91
CA LEU A 24 8.88 -3.01 2.33
C LEU A 24 9.23 -4.40 2.85
N GLN A 25 8.46 -5.43 2.46
CA GLN A 25 8.75 -6.82 2.85
C GLN A 25 10.10 -7.28 2.32
N LYS A 26 10.46 -6.90 1.09
CA LYS A 26 11.75 -7.22 0.48
C LYS A 26 12.90 -6.54 1.23
N LEU A 27 12.77 -5.25 1.56
CA LEU A 27 13.72 -4.52 2.41
C LEU A 27 13.91 -5.21 3.77
N MET A 28 12.80 -5.58 4.42
CA MET A 28 12.86 -6.28 5.72
C MET A 28 13.55 -7.64 5.61
N GLY A 29 13.37 -8.37 4.51
CA GLY A 29 14.10 -9.61 4.24
C GLY A 29 15.61 -9.37 4.15
N GLU A 30 16.04 -8.36 3.39
CA GLU A 30 17.44 -7.98 3.28
C GLU A 30 18.03 -7.54 4.62
N TRP A 31 17.28 -6.79 5.42
CA TRP A 31 17.70 -6.38 6.78
C TRP A 31 17.79 -7.55 7.74
N ALA A 32 16.89 -8.54 7.65
CA ALA A 32 16.96 -9.76 8.44
C ALA A 32 18.26 -10.55 8.14
N GLU A 33 18.59 -10.71 6.86
CA GLU A 33 19.83 -11.36 6.41
C GLU A 33 21.08 -10.62 6.91
N ALA A 34 21.01 -9.29 7.02
CA ALA A 34 22.07 -8.45 7.54
C ALA A 34 22.09 -8.32 9.09
N GLY A 35 21.18 -9.01 9.80
CA GLY A 35 21.05 -8.95 11.26
C GLY A 35 20.55 -7.59 11.79
N GLN A 36 19.87 -6.81 10.94
CA GLN A 36 19.31 -5.51 11.29
C GLN A 36 17.87 -5.63 11.83
N CYS A 37 17.34 -4.52 12.36
CA CYS A 37 15.97 -4.51 12.91
C CYS A 37 14.92 -4.77 11.83
N THR A 38 13.94 -5.65 12.13
CA THR A 38 12.79 -5.94 11.30
C THR A 38 11.47 -5.80 12.06
N ASP A 39 11.51 -5.22 13.24
CA ASP A 39 10.33 -5.02 14.08
C ASP A 39 9.55 -3.77 13.64
N TYR A 40 8.30 -3.97 13.23
CA TYR A 40 7.40 -2.89 12.84
C TYR A 40 7.16 -1.89 13.97
N ASP A 41 7.15 -2.33 15.23
CA ASP A 41 6.93 -1.45 16.38
C ASP A 41 8.12 -0.51 16.62
N VAL A 42 9.28 -0.81 16.04
CA VAL A 42 10.47 0.06 16.03
C VAL A 42 10.55 0.88 14.73
N LEU A 43 10.34 0.24 13.60
CA LEU A 43 10.54 0.85 12.28
C LEU A 43 9.48 1.91 11.94
N ILE A 44 8.22 1.71 12.32
CA ILE A 44 7.16 2.68 12.04
C ILE A 44 7.34 3.99 12.81
N PRO A 45 7.58 3.99 14.13
CA PRO A 45 7.93 5.23 14.83
C PRO A 45 9.15 5.94 14.24
N ALA A 46 10.22 5.19 13.92
CA ALA A 46 11.41 5.76 13.28
C ALA A 46 11.09 6.44 11.92
N ALA A 47 10.19 5.83 11.14
CA ALA A 47 9.73 6.43 9.89
C ALA A 47 8.86 7.68 10.12
N GLU A 48 8.05 7.71 11.16
CA GLU A 48 7.24 8.89 11.50
C GLU A 48 8.12 10.09 11.88
N GLU A 49 9.16 9.86 12.66
CA GLU A 49 10.09 10.89 13.13
C GLU A 49 11.07 11.35 12.04
N ALA A 50 11.39 10.51 11.06
CA ALA A 50 12.34 10.83 10.01
C ALA A 50 11.94 12.09 9.23
N GLN A 51 12.89 13.00 9.00
CA GLN A 51 12.72 14.18 8.15
C GLN A 51 13.07 13.83 6.70
N PHE A 52 12.12 13.14 6.03
CA PHE A 52 12.34 12.58 4.71
C PHE A 52 11.06 12.72 3.85
N ALA A 53 11.21 13.07 2.57
CA ALA A 53 10.08 13.37 1.69
C ALA A 53 10.19 12.77 0.29
N SER A 54 11.30 12.05 -0.02
CA SER A 54 11.47 11.44 -1.34
C SER A 54 10.48 10.32 -1.57
N VAL A 55 10.03 10.19 -2.82
CA VAL A 55 9.08 9.18 -3.26
C VAL A 55 9.62 8.46 -4.50
N ILE A 56 9.29 7.18 -4.62
CA ILE A 56 9.61 6.35 -5.78
C ILE A 56 8.33 6.00 -6.54
N ASP A 57 8.43 5.69 -7.81
CA ASP A 57 7.32 5.07 -8.53
C ASP A 57 7.31 3.56 -8.22
N VAL A 58 6.43 3.15 -7.33
CA VAL A 58 6.34 1.74 -6.88
C VAL A 58 5.94 0.76 -7.99
N ASP A 59 5.43 1.25 -9.12
CA ASP A 59 5.08 0.44 -10.29
C ASP A 59 6.22 0.39 -11.33
N ASP A 60 7.35 1.06 -11.08
CA ASP A 60 8.51 1.00 -11.97
C ASP A 60 9.06 -0.43 -12.01
N ALA A 61 9.44 -0.88 -13.22
CA ALA A 61 9.90 -2.23 -13.48
C ALA A 61 11.13 -2.63 -12.65
N GLN A 62 11.98 -1.68 -12.27
CA GLN A 62 13.17 -1.93 -11.46
C GLN A 62 12.85 -2.46 -10.06
N PHE A 63 11.63 -2.18 -9.53
CA PHE A 63 11.18 -2.68 -8.23
C PHE A 63 10.48 -4.04 -8.31
N THR A 64 10.28 -4.61 -9.50
CA THR A 64 9.58 -5.89 -9.65
C THR A 64 10.42 -7.07 -9.16
N SER A 65 11.72 -7.09 -9.45
CA SER A 65 12.63 -8.16 -9.03
C SER A 65 14.06 -7.65 -8.89
N PRO A 66 14.32 -6.72 -7.98
CA PRO A 66 15.68 -6.20 -7.77
C PRO A 66 16.57 -7.23 -7.10
N VAL A 67 17.86 -7.19 -7.40
CA VAL A 67 18.89 -7.98 -6.68
C VAL A 67 18.99 -7.50 -5.24
N ASN A 68 18.99 -6.18 -5.03
CA ASN A 68 18.98 -5.52 -3.72
C ASN A 68 17.98 -4.36 -3.77
N MET A 69 16.97 -4.40 -2.92
CA MET A 69 15.90 -3.39 -2.91
C MET A 69 16.40 -2.05 -2.37
N ALA A 70 17.25 -2.08 -1.32
CA ALA A 70 17.80 -0.86 -0.73
C ALA A 70 18.64 -0.09 -1.75
N ASP A 71 19.54 -0.77 -2.45
CA ASP A 71 20.39 -0.16 -3.50
C ASP A 71 19.55 0.38 -4.65
N THR A 72 18.47 -0.31 -5.03
CA THR A 72 17.56 0.12 -6.10
C THR A 72 16.84 1.42 -5.70
N ILE A 73 16.35 1.53 -4.47
CA ILE A 73 15.74 2.77 -3.96
C ILE A 73 16.76 3.91 -3.93
N VAL A 74 17.98 3.66 -3.46
CA VAL A 74 19.08 4.63 -3.42
C VAL A 74 19.38 5.15 -4.82
N SER A 75 19.51 4.26 -5.79
CA SER A 75 19.78 4.61 -7.20
C SER A 75 18.65 5.45 -7.79
N TYR A 76 17.39 5.03 -7.59
CA TYR A 76 16.22 5.77 -8.05
C TYR A 76 16.18 7.21 -7.49
N CYS A 77 16.36 7.36 -6.18
CA CYS A 77 16.36 8.68 -5.54
C CYS A 77 17.50 9.56 -6.07
N ARG A 78 18.70 8.99 -6.27
CA ARG A 78 19.85 9.72 -6.82
C ARG A 78 19.61 10.15 -8.27
N GLU A 79 19.13 9.28 -9.11
CA GLU A 79 18.87 9.55 -10.53
C GLU A 79 17.74 10.57 -10.72
N SER A 80 16.74 10.57 -9.83
CA SER A 80 15.65 11.55 -9.83
C SER A 80 15.99 12.86 -9.10
N GLY A 81 17.22 13.02 -8.61
CA GLY A 81 17.66 14.23 -7.90
C GLY A 81 17.00 14.43 -6.54
N GLN A 82 16.49 13.37 -5.93
CA GLN A 82 15.84 13.39 -4.64
C GLN A 82 16.84 13.07 -3.50
N GLN A 83 16.44 13.39 -2.27
CA GLN A 83 17.19 12.97 -1.08
C GLN A 83 17.27 11.44 -1.04
N VAL A 84 18.47 10.91 -0.79
CA VAL A 84 18.73 9.48 -0.69
C VAL A 84 18.53 9.03 0.76
N PRO A 85 17.75 7.97 1.02
CA PRO A 85 17.54 7.48 2.38
C PRO A 85 18.85 6.89 2.96
N GLN A 86 19.13 7.18 4.23
CA GLN A 86 20.34 6.76 4.96
C GLN A 86 20.02 5.84 6.13
N THR A 87 18.80 5.88 6.67
CA THR A 87 18.37 5.10 7.82
C THR A 87 17.20 4.19 7.46
N GLN A 88 17.01 3.10 8.20
CA GLN A 88 15.85 2.22 8.02
C GLN A 88 14.53 3.00 8.09
N GLY A 89 14.41 3.96 9.02
CA GLY A 89 13.24 4.83 9.13
C GLY A 89 12.97 5.64 7.86
N GLU A 90 14.02 6.19 7.22
CA GLU A 90 13.89 6.92 5.97
C GLU A 90 13.49 6.03 4.79
N PHE A 91 14.04 4.80 4.70
CA PHE A 91 13.60 3.82 3.71
C PHE A 91 12.13 3.45 3.90
N VAL A 92 11.70 3.15 5.12
CA VAL A 92 10.30 2.84 5.42
C VAL A 92 9.41 4.02 5.06
N LYS A 93 9.79 5.25 5.43
CA LYS A 93 9.04 6.46 5.10
C LYS A 93 8.93 6.66 3.60
N CYS A 94 10.03 6.51 2.87
CA CYS A 94 10.06 6.57 1.40
C CYS A 94 9.01 5.64 0.77
N VAL A 95 9.02 4.38 1.16
CA VAL A 95 8.08 3.38 0.62
C VAL A 95 6.64 3.71 0.98
N LEU A 96 6.35 4.08 2.24
CA LEU A 96 4.99 4.36 2.67
C LEU A 96 4.42 5.64 2.04
N LEU A 97 5.23 6.69 1.88
CA LEU A 97 4.85 7.90 1.14
C LEU A 97 4.54 7.57 -0.33
N SER A 98 5.40 6.77 -0.95
CA SER A 98 5.25 6.36 -2.36
C SER A 98 3.96 5.56 -2.58
N LEU A 99 3.63 4.66 -1.66
CA LEU A 99 2.36 3.92 -1.70
C LEU A 99 1.15 4.85 -1.54
N ALA A 100 1.20 5.80 -0.61
CA ALA A 100 0.12 6.76 -0.41
C ALA A 100 -0.11 7.63 -1.67
N GLU A 101 0.95 8.11 -2.31
CA GLU A 101 0.86 8.84 -3.58
C GLU A 101 0.34 7.95 -4.73
N ARG A 102 0.74 6.68 -4.75
CA ARG A 102 0.24 5.72 -5.74
C ARG A 102 -1.26 5.45 -5.57
N TYR A 103 -1.73 5.34 -4.32
CA TYR A 103 -3.17 5.21 -4.03
C TYR A 103 -3.95 6.44 -4.47
N LYS A 104 -3.42 7.64 -4.22
CA LYS A 104 -4.00 8.89 -4.71
C LYS A 104 -4.16 8.88 -6.23
N LYS A 105 -3.11 8.56 -6.99
CA LYS A 105 -3.16 8.42 -8.45
C LYS A 105 -4.23 7.40 -8.89
N GLY A 106 -4.36 6.28 -8.19
CA GLY A 106 -5.40 5.27 -8.45
C GLY A 106 -6.81 5.83 -8.27
N ILE A 107 -7.05 6.55 -7.18
CA ILE A 107 -8.35 7.17 -6.89
C ILE A 107 -8.68 8.29 -7.89
N GLU A 108 -7.70 9.11 -8.26
CA GLU A 108 -7.87 10.12 -9.32
C GLU A 108 -8.21 9.48 -10.67
N GLY A 109 -7.59 8.32 -10.97
CA GLY A 109 -7.92 7.52 -12.15
C GLY A 109 -9.37 7.00 -12.11
N LEU A 110 -9.81 6.47 -10.96
CA LEU A 110 -11.19 6.03 -10.74
C LEU A 110 -12.18 7.19 -10.89
N ASN A 111 -11.90 8.34 -10.29
CA ASN A 111 -12.78 9.50 -10.31
C ASN A 111 -13.01 10.07 -11.72
N ARG A 112 -12.08 9.84 -12.65
CA ARG A 112 -12.25 10.20 -14.07
C ARG A 112 -13.23 9.29 -14.82
N LEU A 113 -13.45 8.08 -14.32
CA LEU A 113 -14.26 7.05 -14.95
C LEU A 113 -15.63 6.89 -14.29
N LEU A 114 -15.76 7.31 -13.03
CA LEU A 114 -16.98 7.17 -12.25
C LEU A 114 -17.92 8.38 -12.43
N PRO A 115 -19.24 8.17 -12.44
CA PRO A 115 -20.23 9.26 -12.52
C PRO A 115 -20.25 10.15 -11.28
N ARG A 116 -19.71 9.67 -10.17
CA ARG A 116 -19.60 10.39 -8.88
C ARG A 116 -18.23 10.13 -8.28
N PRO A 117 -17.57 11.13 -7.68
CA PRO A 117 -16.27 10.95 -7.08
C PRO A 117 -16.32 10.03 -5.86
N VAL A 118 -15.23 9.33 -5.61
CA VAL A 118 -14.99 8.57 -4.38
C VAL A 118 -14.91 9.55 -3.21
N THR A 119 -15.69 9.31 -2.15
CA THR A 119 -15.70 10.16 -0.96
C THR A 119 -15.13 9.48 0.28
N LYS A 120 -14.99 8.15 0.24
CA LYS A 120 -14.52 7.34 1.37
C LYS A 120 -13.65 6.20 0.87
N LEU A 121 -12.59 5.91 1.59
CA LEU A 121 -11.70 4.79 1.35
C LEU A 121 -11.73 3.83 2.54
N GLN A 122 -11.94 2.55 2.26
CA GLN A 122 -11.84 1.51 3.27
C GLN A 122 -10.63 0.62 2.97
N ILE A 123 -9.70 0.52 3.93
CA ILE A 123 -8.53 -0.35 3.83
C ILE A 123 -8.81 -1.63 4.61
N ILE A 124 -8.68 -2.79 3.96
CA ILE A 124 -8.93 -4.11 4.54
C ILE A 124 -7.70 -5.01 4.38
N GLY A 125 -7.70 -6.14 5.07
CA GLY A 125 -6.56 -7.05 5.07
C GLY A 125 -5.41 -6.58 5.96
N GLY A 126 -4.25 -7.22 5.87
CA GLY A 126 -3.08 -6.93 6.71
C GLY A 126 -2.62 -5.46 6.66
N GLY A 127 -2.76 -4.80 5.51
CA GLY A 127 -2.40 -3.39 5.35
C GLY A 127 -3.21 -2.43 6.24
N SER A 128 -4.43 -2.83 6.66
CA SER A 128 -5.26 -2.01 7.56
C SER A 128 -4.66 -1.80 8.94
N GLN A 129 -3.73 -2.65 9.36
CA GLN A 129 -3.02 -2.54 10.63
C GLN A 129 -1.94 -1.44 10.64
N ASN A 130 -1.42 -1.07 9.47
CA ASN A 130 -0.41 -0.01 9.37
C ASN A 130 -1.08 1.37 9.49
N ARG A 131 -1.20 1.86 10.73
CA ARG A 131 -1.84 3.15 11.05
C ARG A 131 -1.11 4.32 10.39
N TYR A 132 0.21 4.24 10.22
CA TYR A 132 0.98 5.29 9.58
C TYR A 132 0.66 5.38 8.09
N LEU A 133 0.66 4.27 7.37
CA LEU A 133 0.24 4.24 5.96
C LEU A 133 -1.21 4.74 5.78
N ASN A 134 -2.13 4.33 6.67
CA ASN A 134 -3.51 4.80 6.63
C ASN A 134 -3.60 6.34 6.78
N ARG A 135 -2.80 6.92 7.65
CA ARG A 135 -2.71 8.36 7.88
C ARG A 135 -2.10 9.10 6.68
N LEU A 136 -1.00 8.59 6.12
CA LEU A 136 -0.40 9.11 4.89
C LEU A 136 -1.37 9.03 3.70
N THR A 137 -2.11 7.93 3.58
CA THR A 137 -3.13 7.75 2.54
C THR A 137 -4.26 8.78 2.69
N ALA A 138 -4.73 9.03 3.92
CA ALA A 138 -5.75 10.06 4.16
C ALA A 138 -5.23 11.46 3.80
N GLN A 139 -3.99 11.78 4.16
CA GLN A 139 -3.35 13.04 3.82
C GLN A 139 -3.17 13.22 2.30
N ALA A 140 -2.67 12.20 1.61
CA ALA A 140 -2.42 12.26 0.18
C ALA A 140 -3.72 12.37 -0.63
N THR A 141 -4.76 11.63 -0.25
CA THR A 141 -6.02 11.55 -1.00
C THR A 141 -7.04 12.61 -0.61
N GLY A 142 -6.93 13.19 0.59
CA GLY A 142 -7.97 14.07 1.17
C GLY A 142 -9.27 13.33 1.55
N LEU A 143 -9.27 11.98 1.52
CA LEU A 143 -10.45 11.19 1.79
C LEU A 143 -10.52 10.72 3.25
N GLN A 144 -11.74 10.45 3.71
CA GLN A 144 -11.92 9.71 4.94
C GLN A 144 -11.45 8.26 4.74
N VAL A 145 -10.40 7.86 5.48
CA VAL A 145 -9.86 6.50 5.48
C VAL A 145 -10.37 5.75 6.70
N ALA A 146 -10.99 4.60 6.47
CA ALA A 146 -11.45 3.69 7.52
C ALA A 146 -10.68 2.37 7.43
N ALA A 147 -10.06 1.94 8.55
CA ALA A 147 -9.50 0.61 8.67
C ALA A 147 -10.63 -0.42 8.88
N GLY A 148 -10.67 -1.41 8.01
CA GLY A 148 -11.61 -2.53 8.10
C GLY A 148 -10.95 -3.78 8.70
N PRO A 149 -11.68 -4.91 8.73
CA PRO A 149 -11.17 -6.13 9.31
C PRO A 149 -9.98 -6.68 8.52
N VAL A 150 -9.02 -7.26 9.25
CA VAL A 150 -7.85 -7.94 8.66
C VAL A 150 -8.31 -9.13 7.83
N GLU A 151 -9.23 -9.93 8.37
CA GLU A 151 -9.77 -11.14 7.73
C GLU A 151 -11.04 -10.88 6.90
N ALA A 152 -11.09 -9.73 6.20
CA ALA A 152 -12.28 -9.33 5.43
C ALA A 152 -12.72 -10.37 4.40
N THR A 153 -11.76 -11.02 3.73
CA THR A 153 -12.04 -12.06 2.71
C THR A 153 -12.68 -13.29 3.35
N ALA A 154 -12.16 -13.78 4.47
CA ALA A 154 -12.72 -14.92 5.20
C ALA A 154 -14.13 -14.61 5.71
N ILE A 155 -14.34 -13.43 6.29
CA ILE A 155 -15.65 -12.96 6.76
C ILE A 155 -16.63 -12.87 5.59
N GLY A 156 -16.20 -12.34 4.45
CA GLY A 156 -17.03 -12.23 3.24
C GLY A 156 -17.45 -13.61 2.71
N ASN A 157 -16.54 -14.56 2.63
CA ASN A 157 -16.82 -15.94 2.20
C ASN A 157 -17.80 -16.64 3.14
N ILE A 158 -17.60 -16.54 4.46
CA ILE A 158 -18.53 -17.14 5.43
C ILE A 158 -19.94 -16.55 5.26
N ARG A 159 -20.06 -15.23 5.13
CA ARG A 159 -21.35 -14.57 4.92
C ARG A 159 -22.04 -15.03 3.63
N ALA A 160 -21.30 -15.15 2.53
CA ALA A 160 -21.86 -15.62 1.26
C ALA A 160 -22.36 -17.07 1.37
N GLN A 161 -21.59 -17.95 2.04
CA GLN A 161 -22.01 -19.35 2.25
C GLN A 161 -23.24 -19.43 3.16
N MET A 162 -23.29 -18.67 4.26
CA MET A 162 -24.47 -18.61 5.14
C MET A 162 -25.74 -18.18 4.40
N GLN A 163 -25.64 -17.22 3.47
CA GLN A 163 -26.78 -16.78 2.66
C GLN A 163 -27.28 -17.87 1.69
N LEU A 164 -26.38 -18.72 1.17
CA LEU A 164 -26.75 -19.84 0.31
C LEU A 164 -27.47 -20.95 1.09
N VAL A 165 -27.03 -21.24 2.31
CA VAL A 165 -27.65 -22.27 3.18
C VAL A 165 -29.00 -21.78 3.75
N ALA A 166 -29.17 -20.49 3.96
CA ALA A 166 -30.40 -19.91 4.51
C ALA A 166 -31.52 -19.66 3.46
N ARG A 167 -31.25 -19.94 2.17
CA ARG A 167 -32.31 -19.90 1.15
C ARG A 167 -33.12 -21.18 1.21
N PRO A 168 -34.45 -21.10 1.47
CA PRO A 168 -35.35 -22.27 1.48
C PRO A 168 -35.44 -22.94 0.11
#